data_0d0496352d06fd53920145d454c51a73
#
_entry.id   0d0496352d06fd53920145d454c51a73
#
_cell.length_a   1.000
_cell.length_b   1.000
_cell.length_c   1.000
_cell.angle_alpha   90.00
_cell.angle_beta   90.00
_cell.angle_gamma   90.00
#
_symmetry.space_group_name_H-M   'P 1'
#
loop_
_entity.id
_entity.type
_entity.pdbx_description
1 polymer ?
#
loop_
_entity_poly.entity_id
_entity_poly.type
_entity_poly.pdbx_seq_one_letter_code
_entity_poly.pdbx_strand_id
1 'polypeptide(L)'
;SLVLILMNITALPEAIKMIFVGAFQPEAVVGAGAGIAVREAIRFGVARGLFSNEAGMGSTPHAHARAKVDNPHQQGLAAMISVFIDTFIILNLTVFSILTTGVLNSGKEGTALTQAAFTAGFGSFGDIFVAVCLLFFAFSTILGWHFFGQVNVKYLFGEKAAKIYSVLVIGFVIVGSTLKVQLVWSLSDFFNGLMVIPNAIALLALSGVVAKICKQYSKK
;
A
#
# COMPACT_ATOMS: atom_id res chain seq x y z
N SER A 1 -4.36 -11.31 12.35
CA SER A 1 -5.66 -10.87 11.79
C SER A 1 -6.68 -12.01 11.72
N LEU A 2 -6.40 -13.15 11.05
CA LEU A 2 -7.38 -14.25 10.90
C LEU A 2 -7.96 -14.74 12.25
N VAL A 3 -7.10 -14.99 13.23
CA VAL A 3 -7.54 -15.41 14.57
C VAL A 3 -8.44 -14.36 15.20
N LEU A 4 -8.07 -13.07 15.09
CA LEU A 4 -8.86 -11.96 15.63
C LEU A 4 -10.26 -11.88 15.00
N ILE A 5 -10.35 -12.06 13.67
CA ILE A 5 -11.61 -12.10 12.94
C ILE A 5 -12.45 -13.31 13.37
N LEU A 6 -11.84 -14.49 13.51
CA LEU A 6 -12.53 -15.70 13.97
C LEU A 6 -13.05 -15.57 15.39
N MET A 7 -12.31 -14.93 16.29
CA MET A 7 -12.79 -14.63 17.66
C MET A 7 -14.01 -13.70 17.68
N ASN A 8 -14.16 -12.85 16.65
CA ASN A 8 -15.24 -11.89 16.51
C ASN A 8 -16.12 -12.19 15.29
N ILE A 9 -16.27 -13.46 14.93
CA ILE A 9 -16.94 -13.88 13.67
C ILE A 9 -18.40 -13.40 13.59
N THR A 10 -19.08 -13.26 14.71
CA THR A 10 -20.45 -12.76 14.78
C THR A 10 -20.60 -11.30 14.35
N ALA A 11 -19.54 -10.50 14.46
CA ALA A 11 -19.52 -9.11 14.00
C ALA A 11 -19.18 -8.97 12.51
N LEU A 12 -18.74 -10.05 11.83
CA LEU A 12 -18.32 -10.00 10.44
C LEU A 12 -19.42 -9.58 9.45
N PRO A 13 -20.66 -10.05 9.56
CA PRO A 13 -21.74 -9.60 8.67
C PRO A 13 -22.00 -8.10 8.75
N GLU A 14 -21.98 -7.53 9.98
CA GLU A 14 -22.14 -6.09 10.17
C GLU A 14 -20.93 -5.31 9.65
N ALA A 15 -19.71 -5.81 9.83
CA ALA A 15 -18.50 -5.22 9.26
C ALA A 15 -18.58 -5.16 7.71
N ILE A 16 -19.01 -6.21 7.07
CA ILE A 16 -19.25 -6.25 5.61
C ILE A 16 -20.29 -5.20 5.21
N LYS A 17 -21.42 -5.15 5.91
CA LYS A 17 -22.47 -4.17 5.67
C LYS A 17 -21.95 -2.73 5.82
N MET A 18 -21.15 -2.44 6.84
CA MET A 18 -20.54 -1.13 7.05
C MET A 18 -19.67 -0.71 5.86
N ILE A 19 -18.90 -1.62 5.27
CA ILE A 19 -18.08 -1.33 4.08
C ILE A 19 -18.97 -0.94 2.89
N PHE A 20 -20.00 -1.73 2.60
CA PHE A 20 -20.89 -1.45 1.48
C PHE A 20 -21.74 -0.19 1.70
N VAL A 21 -22.29 0.00 2.90
CA VAL A 21 -23.04 1.22 3.23
C VAL A 21 -22.12 2.44 3.15
N GLY A 22 -20.91 2.37 3.72
CA GLY A 22 -19.94 3.46 3.67
C GLY A 22 -19.48 3.80 2.24
N ALA A 23 -19.41 2.79 1.36
CA ALA A 23 -19.02 3.01 -0.04
C ALA A 23 -20.12 3.67 -0.89
N PHE A 24 -21.38 3.28 -0.68
CA PHE A 24 -22.50 3.73 -1.52
C PHE A 24 -23.43 4.75 -0.85
N GLN A 25 -23.36 4.90 0.47
CA GLN A 25 -24.12 5.87 1.26
C GLN A 25 -23.22 6.56 2.28
N PRO A 26 -22.18 7.27 1.85
CA PRO A 26 -21.20 7.89 2.77
C PRO A 26 -21.82 8.91 3.73
N GLU A 27 -22.96 9.52 3.36
CA GLU A 27 -23.73 10.43 4.21
C GLU A 27 -24.21 9.78 5.52
N ALA A 28 -24.60 8.52 5.44
CA ALA A 28 -25.08 7.77 6.61
C ALA A 28 -23.97 7.51 7.64
N VAL A 29 -22.70 7.60 7.24
CA VAL A 29 -21.54 7.28 8.09
C VAL A 29 -20.87 8.54 8.63
N VAL A 30 -20.87 9.66 7.89
CA VAL A 30 -20.02 10.83 8.18
C VAL A 30 -20.82 12.06 8.59
N GLY A 31 -22.14 12.10 8.35
CA GLY A 31 -22.96 13.28 8.67
C GLY A 31 -22.57 14.58 7.95
N ALA A 32 -21.62 14.50 7.01
CA ALA A 32 -21.19 15.63 6.18
C ALA A 32 -21.97 15.67 4.87
N GLY A 33 -22.06 16.84 4.22
CA GLY A 33 -22.76 16.96 2.93
C GLY A 33 -22.26 15.91 1.92
N ALA A 34 -23.20 15.15 1.33
CA ALA A 34 -22.99 13.97 0.49
C ALA A 34 -21.82 14.07 -0.51
N GLY A 35 -21.75 15.18 -1.24
CA GLY A 35 -20.78 15.34 -2.31
C GLY A 35 -19.33 15.43 -1.82
N ILE A 36 -19.09 16.00 -0.65
CA ILE A 36 -17.75 16.16 -0.06
C ILE A 36 -17.27 14.80 0.44
N ALA A 37 -18.11 14.05 1.15
CA ALA A 37 -17.74 12.72 1.68
C ALA A 37 -17.42 11.72 0.58
N VAL A 38 -18.19 11.65 -0.49
CA VAL A 38 -17.93 10.79 -1.66
C VAL A 38 -16.60 11.16 -2.32
N ARG A 39 -16.37 12.46 -2.56
CA ARG A 39 -15.12 12.94 -3.15
C ARG A 39 -13.90 12.53 -2.33
N GLU A 40 -13.93 12.74 -1.03
CA GLU A 40 -12.81 12.40 -0.15
C GLU A 40 -12.63 10.88 -0.02
N ALA A 41 -13.71 10.10 0.04
CA ALA A 41 -13.62 8.64 0.04
C ALA A 41 -12.96 8.10 -1.24
N ILE A 42 -13.34 8.61 -2.41
CA ILE A 42 -12.72 8.24 -3.69
C ILE A 42 -11.25 8.68 -3.70
N ARG A 43 -10.97 9.92 -3.33
CA ARG A 43 -9.61 10.47 -3.32
C ARG A 43 -8.68 9.66 -2.44
N PHE A 44 -9.05 9.44 -1.18
CA PHE A 44 -8.22 8.66 -0.24
C PHE A 44 -8.19 7.18 -0.59
N GLY A 45 -9.29 6.60 -1.05
CA GLY A 45 -9.33 5.20 -1.48
C GLY A 45 -8.36 4.94 -2.64
N VAL A 46 -8.39 5.79 -3.67
CA VAL A 46 -7.45 5.67 -4.81
C VAL A 46 -6.01 5.93 -4.37
N ALA A 47 -5.74 7.02 -3.61
CA ALA A 47 -4.40 7.37 -3.19
C ALA A 47 -3.77 6.26 -2.31
N ARG A 48 -4.51 5.73 -1.35
CA ARG A 48 -4.00 4.68 -0.45
C ARG A 48 -3.93 3.31 -1.11
N GLY A 49 -4.86 2.98 -2.02
CA GLY A 49 -4.79 1.76 -2.83
C GLY A 49 -3.56 1.75 -3.73
N LEU A 50 -3.30 2.82 -4.47
CA LEU A 50 -2.09 2.95 -5.29
C LEU A 50 -0.81 2.89 -4.45
N PHE A 51 -0.81 3.52 -3.28
CA PHE A 51 0.33 3.48 -2.37
C PHE A 51 0.64 2.07 -1.86
N SER A 52 -0.38 1.28 -1.49
CA SER A 52 -0.20 -0.06 -0.92
C SER A 52 0.35 -1.06 -1.95
N ASN A 53 -0.28 -1.16 -3.11
CA ASN A 53 0.07 -2.16 -4.12
C ASN A 53 1.06 -1.67 -5.18
N GLU A 54 1.40 -0.37 -5.17
CA GLU A 54 2.31 0.30 -6.12
C GLU A 54 1.92 0.12 -7.62
N ALA A 55 0.72 -0.41 -7.90
CA ALA A 55 0.27 -0.66 -9.25
C ALA A 55 0.04 0.64 -10.00
N GLY A 56 0.80 0.86 -11.07
CA GLY A 56 0.73 2.09 -11.86
C GLY A 56 1.63 3.23 -11.37
N MET A 57 2.34 3.10 -10.25
CA MET A 57 3.27 4.13 -9.75
C MET A 57 4.63 4.11 -10.47
N GLY A 58 5.05 2.98 -11.04
CA GLY A 58 6.34 2.85 -11.72
C GLY A 58 7.51 2.41 -10.83
N SER A 59 7.27 2.16 -9.55
CA SER A 59 8.27 1.64 -8.60
C SER A 59 8.52 0.14 -8.76
N THR A 60 7.48 -0.66 -8.74
CA THR A 60 7.53 -2.13 -8.81
C THR A 60 8.30 -2.70 -10.02
N PRO A 61 8.25 -2.11 -11.24
CA PRO A 61 9.01 -2.60 -12.38
C PRO A 61 10.51 -2.73 -12.13
N HIS A 62 11.10 -1.91 -11.25
CA HIS A 62 12.53 -1.97 -10.91
C HIS A 62 12.92 -3.30 -10.23
N ALA A 63 12.04 -3.85 -9.40
CA ALA A 63 12.25 -5.17 -8.81
C ALA A 63 11.92 -6.29 -9.78
N HIS A 64 10.78 -6.22 -10.46
CA HIS A 64 10.33 -7.25 -11.40
C HIS A 64 11.26 -7.44 -12.59
N ALA A 65 11.91 -6.37 -13.08
CA ALA A 65 12.88 -6.44 -14.15
C ALA A 65 14.14 -7.27 -13.81
N ARG A 66 14.40 -7.51 -12.53
CA ARG A 66 15.56 -8.30 -12.07
C ARG A 66 15.20 -9.76 -11.77
N ALA A 67 13.95 -10.15 -11.89
CA ALA A 67 13.52 -11.51 -11.65
C ALA A 67 14.14 -12.47 -12.67
N LYS A 68 14.59 -13.61 -12.21
CA LYS A 68 15.10 -14.69 -13.06
C LYS A 68 13.93 -15.58 -13.46
N VAL A 69 13.38 -15.32 -14.63
CA VAL A 69 12.23 -16.05 -15.19
C VAL A 69 12.48 -16.39 -16.66
N ASP A 70 11.85 -17.46 -17.14
CA ASP A 70 12.02 -17.91 -18.53
C ASP A 70 11.42 -16.95 -19.55
N ASN A 71 10.37 -16.22 -19.15
CA ASN A 71 9.73 -15.24 -20.03
C ASN A 71 9.05 -14.11 -19.21
N PRO A 72 8.91 -12.91 -19.81
CA PRO A 72 8.29 -11.75 -19.14
C PRO A 72 6.84 -11.96 -18.74
N HIS A 73 6.10 -12.82 -19.44
CA HIS A 73 4.69 -13.10 -19.14
C HIS A 73 4.52 -13.73 -17.75
N GLN A 74 5.41 -14.67 -17.37
CA GLN A 74 5.38 -15.28 -16.03
C GLN A 74 5.55 -14.23 -14.93
N GLN A 75 6.49 -13.29 -15.11
CA GLN A 75 6.69 -12.23 -14.12
C GLN A 75 5.52 -11.24 -14.08
N GLY A 76 4.90 -10.96 -15.23
CA GLY A 76 3.67 -10.16 -15.28
C GLY A 76 2.52 -10.79 -14.50
N LEU A 77 2.33 -12.11 -14.63
CA LEU A 77 1.32 -12.84 -13.86
C LEU A 77 1.64 -12.83 -12.36
N ALA A 78 2.90 -13.02 -11.97
CA ALA A 78 3.31 -12.94 -10.58
C ALA A 78 3.03 -11.55 -9.97
N ALA A 79 3.29 -10.47 -10.72
CA ALA A 79 2.96 -9.11 -10.31
C ALA A 79 1.45 -8.90 -10.12
N MET A 80 0.62 -9.41 -11.05
CA MET A 80 -0.85 -9.34 -10.92
C MET A 80 -1.35 -10.08 -9.68
N ILE A 81 -0.82 -11.28 -9.40
CA ILE A 81 -1.17 -12.06 -8.22
C ILE A 81 -0.76 -11.31 -6.94
N SER A 82 0.41 -10.68 -6.92
CA SER A 82 0.88 -9.89 -5.78
C SER A 82 -0.07 -8.73 -5.47
N VAL A 83 -0.50 -7.98 -6.49
CA VAL A 83 -1.48 -6.89 -6.34
C VAL A 83 -2.83 -7.41 -5.84
N PHE A 84 -3.28 -8.56 -6.36
CA PHE A 84 -4.52 -9.20 -5.90
C PHE A 84 -4.43 -9.60 -4.42
N ILE A 85 -3.35 -10.25 -4.02
CA ILE A 85 -3.14 -10.66 -2.61
C ILE A 85 -3.11 -9.45 -1.70
N ASP A 86 -2.37 -8.40 -2.05
CA ASP A 86 -2.31 -7.18 -1.25
C ASP A 86 -3.70 -6.57 -1.07
N THR A 87 -4.41 -6.34 -2.17
CA THR A 87 -5.67 -5.60 -2.16
C THR A 87 -6.83 -6.41 -1.58
N PHE A 88 -6.99 -7.68 -1.99
CA PHE A 88 -8.17 -8.48 -1.64
C PHE A 88 -7.97 -9.36 -0.40
N ILE A 89 -6.73 -9.63 -0.01
CA ILE A 89 -6.46 -10.46 1.18
C ILE A 89 -5.91 -9.61 2.31
N ILE A 90 -4.74 -8.98 2.13
CA ILE A 90 -4.03 -8.32 3.22
C ILE A 90 -4.78 -7.10 3.74
N LEU A 91 -5.24 -6.21 2.85
CA LEU A 91 -6.01 -5.03 3.24
C LEU A 91 -7.33 -5.42 3.92
N ASN A 92 -8.05 -6.41 3.39
CA ASN A 92 -9.29 -6.87 4.00
C ASN A 92 -9.08 -7.50 5.38
N LEU A 93 -8.01 -8.27 5.59
CA LEU A 93 -7.67 -8.79 6.92
C LEU A 93 -7.47 -7.67 7.95
N THR A 94 -6.84 -6.57 7.56
CA THR A 94 -6.64 -5.41 8.44
C THR A 94 -7.96 -4.70 8.72
N VAL A 95 -8.75 -4.42 7.67
CA VAL A 95 -10.06 -3.75 7.79
C VAL A 95 -11.02 -4.56 8.66
N PHE A 96 -11.15 -5.86 8.40
CA PHE A 96 -12.03 -6.70 9.22
C PHE A 96 -11.55 -6.83 10.67
N SER A 97 -10.23 -6.84 10.91
CA SER A 97 -9.71 -6.81 12.30
C SER A 97 -10.15 -5.55 13.04
N ILE A 98 -10.15 -4.39 12.38
CA ILE A 98 -10.58 -3.12 12.97
C ILE A 98 -12.10 -3.08 13.17
N LEU A 99 -12.87 -3.45 12.15
CA LEU A 99 -14.33 -3.35 12.19
C LEU A 99 -14.96 -4.35 13.15
N THR A 100 -14.48 -5.59 13.18
CA THR A 100 -15.06 -6.64 14.04
C THR A 100 -14.72 -6.46 15.52
N THR A 101 -13.64 -5.73 15.85
CA THR A 101 -13.30 -5.40 17.25
C THR A 101 -13.98 -4.13 17.76
N GLY A 102 -14.68 -3.38 16.90
CA GLY A 102 -15.43 -2.19 17.30
C GLY A 102 -14.58 -0.97 17.65
N VAL A 103 -13.26 -0.99 17.38
CA VAL A 103 -12.35 0.11 17.76
C VAL A 103 -12.39 1.31 16.79
N LEU A 104 -13.18 1.25 15.74
CA LEU A 104 -13.25 2.30 14.71
C LEU A 104 -13.50 3.69 15.30
N ASN A 105 -14.37 3.78 16.30
CA ASN A 105 -14.76 5.03 16.96
C ASN A 105 -13.87 5.42 18.15
N SER A 106 -12.68 4.82 18.29
CA SER A 106 -11.76 5.09 19.40
C SER A 106 -11.03 6.43 19.32
N GLY A 107 -11.20 7.19 18.22
CA GLY A 107 -10.46 8.42 17.95
C GLY A 107 -9.00 8.20 17.56
N LYS A 108 -8.56 6.95 17.39
CA LYS A 108 -7.21 6.61 16.93
C LYS A 108 -7.18 6.53 15.42
N GLU A 109 -6.02 6.81 14.82
CA GLU A 109 -5.82 6.82 13.38
C GLU A 109 -4.58 5.99 12.98
N GLY A 110 -4.54 5.57 11.70
CA GLY A 110 -3.40 4.89 11.12
C GLY A 110 -3.02 3.61 11.88
N THR A 111 -1.73 3.45 12.15
CA THR A 111 -1.20 2.26 12.84
C THR A 111 -1.69 2.11 14.26
N ALA A 112 -1.98 3.22 14.96
CA ALA A 112 -2.53 3.19 16.32
C ALA A 112 -3.94 2.58 16.38
N LEU A 113 -4.74 2.72 15.30
CA LEU A 113 -6.04 2.09 15.19
C LEU A 113 -5.91 0.57 15.02
N THR A 114 -4.98 0.12 14.16
CA THR A 114 -4.68 -1.32 14.00
C THR A 114 -4.17 -1.91 15.32
N GLN A 115 -3.28 -1.22 16.00
CA GLN A 115 -2.77 -1.64 17.31
C GLN A 115 -3.91 -1.78 18.32
N ALA A 116 -4.84 -0.81 18.38
CA ALA A 116 -6.01 -0.90 19.24
C ALA A 116 -6.88 -2.13 18.96
N ALA A 117 -7.05 -2.52 17.69
CA ALA A 117 -7.79 -3.73 17.32
C ALA A 117 -7.12 -5.00 17.87
N PHE A 118 -5.81 -5.10 17.75
CA PHE A 118 -5.05 -6.24 18.28
C PHE A 118 -5.01 -6.24 19.80
N THR A 119 -4.92 -5.07 20.45
CA THR A 119 -5.00 -4.94 21.90
C THR A 119 -6.37 -5.36 22.42
N ALA A 120 -7.46 -5.01 21.74
CA ALA A 120 -8.81 -5.42 22.11
C ALA A 120 -8.98 -6.95 22.12
N GLY A 121 -8.32 -7.67 21.18
CA GLY A 121 -8.43 -9.12 21.10
C GLY A 121 -7.40 -9.90 21.92
N PHE A 122 -6.19 -9.38 22.07
CA PHE A 122 -5.05 -10.11 22.63
C PHE A 122 -4.40 -9.41 23.84
N GLY A 123 -4.97 -8.30 24.31
CA GLY A 123 -4.39 -7.53 25.41
C GLY A 123 -2.97 -7.02 25.10
N SER A 124 -2.11 -6.98 26.10
CA SER A 124 -0.72 -6.50 25.97
C SER A 124 0.11 -7.28 24.95
N PHE A 125 -0.21 -8.55 24.69
CA PHE A 125 0.45 -9.32 23.66
C PHE A 125 0.17 -8.72 22.26
N GLY A 126 -1.06 -8.24 22.02
CA GLY A 126 -1.42 -7.57 20.77
C GLY A 126 -0.58 -6.33 20.48
N ASP A 127 -0.33 -5.51 21.52
CA ASP A 127 0.53 -4.32 21.41
C ASP A 127 1.95 -4.67 20.99
N ILE A 128 2.57 -5.62 21.70
CA ILE A 128 3.94 -6.06 21.41
C ILE A 128 4.03 -6.69 20.01
N PHE A 129 3.07 -7.55 19.66
CA PHE A 129 3.02 -8.21 18.37
C PHE A 129 2.96 -7.21 17.22
N VAL A 130 2.06 -6.22 17.29
CA VAL A 130 1.93 -5.19 16.25
C VAL A 130 3.20 -4.33 16.18
N ALA A 131 3.79 -3.95 17.32
CA ALA A 131 5.03 -3.19 17.34
C ALA A 131 6.18 -3.92 16.64
N VAL A 132 6.34 -5.22 16.90
CA VAL A 132 7.35 -6.06 16.24
C VAL A 132 7.07 -6.19 14.73
N CYS A 133 5.82 -6.43 14.34
CA CYS A 133 5.44 -6.46 12.92
C CYS A 133 5.74 -5.13 12.23
N LEU A 134 5.42 -4.00 12.84
CA LEU A 134 5.68 -2.67 12.30
C LEU A 134 7.19 -2.42 12.12
N LEU A 135 8.02 -2.89 13.05
CA LEU A 135 9.48 -2.79 12.92
C LEU A 135 9.96 -3.49 11.63
N PHE A 136 9.51 -4.73 11.40
CA PHE A 136 9.90 -5.47 10.19
C PHE A 136 9.32 -4.86 8.92
N PHE A 137 8.07 -4.41 8.93
CA PHE A 137 7.45 -3.75 7.78
C PHE A 137 8.14 -2.43 7.44
N ALA A 138 8.43 -1.59 8.43
CA ALA A 138 9.16 -0.35 8.20
C ALA A 138 10.56 -0.62 7.64
N PHE A 139 11.28 -1.57 8.21
CA PHE A 139 12.62 -1.93 7.75
C PHE A 139 12.60 -2.45 6.31
N SER A 140 11.72 -3.38 5.97
CA SER A 140 11.59 -3.93 4.61
C SER A 140 11.17 -2.87 3.60
N THR A 141 10.29 -1.95 3.99
CA THR A 141 9.85 -0.83 3.14
C THR A 141 10.99 0.13 2.85
N ILE A 142 11.78 0.50 3.87
CA ILE A 142 12.96 1.35 3.68
C ILE A 142 13.94 0.69 2.72
N LEU A 143 14.21 -0.61 2.86
CA LEU A 143 15.10 -1.35 1.95
C LEU A 143 14.58 -1.37 0.51
N GLY A 144 13.29 -1.65 0.32
CA GLY A 144 12.65 -1.70 -0.99
C GLY A 144 12.70 -0.34 -1.70
N TRP A 145 12.29 0.71 -1.04
CA TRP A 145 12.29 2.05 -1.61
C TRP A 145 13.69 2.61 -1.82
N HIS A 146 14.63 2.32 -0.91
CA HIS A 146 16.04 2.62 -1.13
C HIS A 146 16.56 1.96 -2.40
N PHE A 147 16.25 0.67 -2.60
CA PHE A 147 16.65 -0.06 -3.81
C PHE A 147 16.09 0.57 -5.08
N PHE A 148 14.80 0.93 -5.12
CA PHE A 148 14.19 1.59 -6.28
C PHE A 148 14.89 2.91 -6.61
N GLY A 149 15.12 3.75 -5.63
CA GLY A 149 15.82 5.01 -5.82
C GLY A 149 17.28 4.82 -6.21
N GLN A 150 17.99 3.88 -5.59
CA GLN A 150 19.39 3.60 -5.90
C GLN A 150 19.59 3.13 -7.35
N VAL A 151 18.71 2.27 -7.87
CA VAL A 151 18.77 1.79 -9.26
C VAL A 151 18.62 2.97 -10.24
N ASN A 152 17.67 3.87 -9.97
CA ASN A 152 17.45 5.05 -10.82
C ASN A 152 18.62 6.03 -10.76
N VAL A 153 19.11 6.37 -9.56
CA VAL A 153 20.24 7.28 -9.40
C VAL A 153 21.52 6.71 -10.03
N LYS A 154 21.74 5.40 -9.87
CA LYS A 154 22.87 4.72 -10.50
C LYS A 154 22.78 4.78 -12.03
N TYR A 155 21.59 4.57 -12.59
CA TYR A 155 21.35 4.62 -14.04
C TYR A 155 21.61 6.02 -14.61
N LEU A 156 21.12 7.06 -13.96
CA LEU A 156 21.19 8.44 -14.44
C LEU A 156 22.56 9.11 -14.17
N PHE A 157 23.17 8.84 -13.01
CA PHE A 157 24.32 9.60 -12.51
C PHE A 157 25.54 8.74 -12.14
N GLY A 158 25.42 7.42 -12.28
CA GLY A 158 26.51 6.47 -12.03
C GLY A 158 26.69 6.05 -10.57
N GLU A 159 27.70 5.21 -10.34
CA GLU A 159 27.93 4.51 -9.07
C GLU A 159 28.26 5.45 -7.90
N LYS A 160 29.02 6.53 -8.17
CA LYS A 160 29.40 7.50 -7.12
C LYS A 160 28.17 8.23 -6.58
N ALA A 161 27.26 8.64 -7.46
CA ALA A 161 26.01 9.29 -7.07
C ALA A 161 25.09 8.34 -6.27
N ALA A 162 25.06 7.05 -6.62
CA ALA A 162 24.29 6.05 -5.89
C ALA A 162 24.77 5.87 -4.43
N LYS A 163 26.08 5.99 -4.18
CA LYS A 163 26.62 5.98 -2.81
C LYS A 163 26.21 7.22 -2.01
N ILE A 164 26.29 8.40 -2.63
CA ILE A 164 25.85 9.66 -2.00
C ILE A 164 24.35 9.58 -1.69
N TYR A 165 23.55 9.10 -2.63
CA TYR A 165 22.10 8.88 -2.43
C TYR A 165 21.82 7.99 -1.21
N SER A 166 22.55 6.89 -1.03
CA SER A 166 22.37 6.00 0.13
C SER A 166 22.62 6.72 1.47
N VAL A 167 23.62 7.59 1.53
CA VAL A 167 23.89 8.39 2.73
C VAL A 167 22.78 9.41 2.97
N LEU A 168 22.30 10.07 1.91
CA LEU A 168 21.18 11.02 1.99
C LEU A 168 19.89 10.35 2.48
N VAL A 169 19.58 9.12 2.01
CA VAL A 169 18.41 8.38 2.46
C VAL A 169 18.43 8.14 3.97
N ILE A 170 19.59 7.80 4.56
CA ILE A 170 19.72 7.64 6.01
C ILE A 170 19.34 8.95 6.72
N GLY A 171 19.87 10.08 6.24
CA GLY A 171 19.52 11.40 6.78
C GLY A 171 18.02 11.71 6.66
N PHE A 172 17.40 11.43 5.50
CA PHE A 172 15.98 11.65 5.30
C PHE A 172 15.10 10.73 6.15
N VAL A 173 15.50 9.49 6.42
CA VAL A 173 14.76 8.59 7.34
C VAL A 173 14.77 9.17 8.76
N ILE A 174 15.93 9.66 9.23
CA ILE A 174 16.04 10.29 10.55
C ILE A 174 15.18 11.54 10.63
N VAL A 175 15.29 12.45 9.67
CA VAL A 175 14.49 13.69 9.62
C VAL A 175 13.00 13.35 9.50
N GLY A 176 12.65 12.42 8.61
CA GLY A 176 11.27 12.01 8.38
C GLY A 176 10.58 11.45 9.62
N SER A 177 11.33 10.75 10.48
CA SER A 177 10.80 10.23 11.75
C SER A 177 10.41 11.32 12.77
N THR A 178 10.88 12.55 12.60
CA THR A 178 10.57 13.70 13.47
C THR A 178 9.45 14.59 12.92
N LEU A 179 9.02 14.37 11.67
CA LEU A 179 8.00 15.18 11.03
C LEU A 179 6.59 14.79 11.49
N LYS A 180 5.66 15.76 11.35
CA LYS A 180 4.24 15.46 11.57
C LYS A 180 3.70 14.49 10.50
N VAL A 181 2.92 13.49 10.94
CA VAL A 181 2.38 12.44 10.06
C VAL A 181 1.63 13.00 8.85
N GLN A 182 0.83 14.07 9.03
CA GLN A 182 0.11 14.72 7.93
C GLN A 182 1.06 15.28 6.86
N LEU A 183 2.18 15.87 7.26
CA LEU A 183 3.18 16.39 6.32
C LEU A 183 3.83 15.26 5.53
N VAL A 184 4.19 14.16 6.22
CA VAL A 184 4.77 12.98 5.57
C VAL A 184 3.80 12.41 4.52
N TRP A 185 2.52 12.28 4.86
CA TRP A 185 1.51 11.82 3.90
C TRP A 185 1.34 12.77 2.71
N SER A 186 1.31 14.09 2.95
CA SER A 186 1.18 15.07 1.87
C SER A 186 2.38 15.04 0.92
N LEU A 187 3.59 14.91 1.45
CA LEU A 187 4.80 14.76 0.64
C LEU A 187 4.78 13.44 -0.16
N SER A 188 4.39 12.34 0.48
CA SER A 188 4.26 11.04 -0.19
C SER A 188 3.25 11.09 -1.33
N ASP A 189 2.07 11.65 -1.10
CA ASP A 189 1.03 11.78 -2.13
C ASP A 189 1.51 12.64 -3.30
N PHE A 190 2.23 13.74 -3.03
CA PHE A 190 2.78 14.61 -4.06
C PHE A 190 3.83 13.89 -4.92
N PHE A 191 4.82 13.25 -4.31
CA PHE A 191 5.88 12.56 -5.06
C PHE A 191 5.36 11.30 -5.77
N ASN A 192 4.42 10.57 -5.17
CA ASN A 192 3.76 9.45 -5.83
C ASN A 192 2.98 9.90 -7.06
N GLY A 193 2.26 11.02 -6.97
CA GLY A 193 1.58 11.64 -8.12
C GLY A 193 2.56 11.98 -9.26
N LEU A 194 3.73 12.52 -8.93
CA LEU A 194 4.76 12.80 -9.92
C LEU A 194 5.32 11.53 -10.58
N MET A 195 5.45 10.44 -9.84
CA MET A 195 5.91 9.14 -10.37
C MET A 195 4.90 8.50 -11.32
N VAL A 196 3.61 8.66 -11.07
CA VAL A 196 2.53 8.11 -11.92
C VAL A 196 2.59 8.67 -13.34
N ILE A 197 2.92 9.95 -13.52
CA ILE A 197 2.90 10.63 -14.82
C ILE A 197 3.83 9.93 -15.85
N PRO A 198 5.14 9.82 -15.62
CA PRO A 198 6.04 9.16 -16.57
C PRO A 198 5.70 7.67 -16.73
N ASN A 199 5.25 7.00 -15.69
CA ASN A 199 4.86 5.60 -15.77
C ASN A 199 3.60 5.40 -16.64
N ALA A 200 2.59 6.26 -16.50
CA ALA A 200 1.39 6.21 -17.35
C ALA A 200 1.74 6.39 -18.83
N ILE A 201 2.64 7.31 -19.16
CA ILE A 201 3.15 7.51 -20.52
C ILE A 201 3.84 6.23 -21.03
N ALA A 202 4.71 5.63 -20.21
CA ALA A 202 5.41 4.40 -20.55
C ALA A 202 4.44 3.22 -20.77
N LEU A 203 3.43 3.05 -19.90
CA LEU A 203 2.42 2.00 -20.03
C LEU A 203 1.60 2.14 -21.32
N LEU A 204 1.18 3.35 -21.65
CA LEU A 204 0.46 3.61 -22.90
C LEU A 204 1.32 3.33 -24.13
N ALA A 205 2.58 3.79 -24.13
CA ALA A 205 3.52 3.58 -25.23
C ALA A 205 3.87 2.09 -25.43
N LEU A 206 3.98 1.32 -24.35
CA LEU A 206 4.35 -0.10 -24.38
C LEU A 206 3.15 -1.05 -24.45
N SER A 207 1.92 -0.56 -24.44
CA SER A 207 0.71 -1.39 -24.42
C SER A 207 0.66 -2.41 -25.55
N GLY A 208 1.09 -2.02 -26.77
CA GLY A 208 1.15 -2.91 -27.92
C GLY A 208 2.18 -4.04 -27.77
N VAL A 209 3.30 -3.78 -27.09
CA VAL A 209 4.34 -4.80 -26.80
C VAL A 209 3.78 -5.82 -25.81
N VAL A 210 3.11 -5.34 -24.75
CA VAL A 210 2.46 -6.21 -23.75
C VAL A 210 1.42 -7.10 -24.42
N ALA A 211 0.52 -6.54 -25.23
CA ALA A 211 -0.50 -7.29 -25.95
C ALA A 211 0.09 -8.39 -26.84
N LYS A 212 1.21 -8.10 -27.53
CA LYS A 212 1.92 -9.07 -28.35
C LYS A 212 2.49 -10.22 -27.53
N ILE A 213 3.13 -9.92 -26.40
CA ILE A 213 3.69 -10.93 -25.47
C ILE A 213 2.55 -11.79 -24.91
N CYS A 214 1.47 -11.20 -24.42
CA CYS A 214 0.32 -11.95 -23.91
C CYS A 214 -0.24 -12.92 -24.95
N LYS A 215 -0.44 -12.48 -26.21
CA LYS A 215 -0.92 -13.35 -27.29
C LYS A 215 0.02 -14.50 -27.60
N GLN A 216 1.33 -14.28 -27.49
CA GLN A 216 2.34 -15.30 -27.76
C GLN A 216 2.34 -16.43 -26.73
N TYR A 217 2.12 -16.10 -25.45
CA TYR A 217 2.19 -17.06 -24.34
C TYR A 217 0.84 -17.59 -23.86
N SER A 218 -0.26 -16.90 -24.15
CA SER A 218 -1.63 -17.37 -23.82
C SER A 218 -2.11 -18.53 -24.72
N LYS A 219 -1.40 -18.84 -25.80
CA LYS A 219 -1.74 -19.96 -26.70
C LYS A 219 -1.00 -21.27 -26.39
N LYS A 220 -0.19 -21.27 -25.36
CA LYS A 220 0.48 -22.45 -24.81
C LYS A 220 -0.15 -22.86 -23.48
#